data_28cee3d0565dce185f3cba08730bbdc4
#
_entry.id   28cee3d0565dce185f3cba08730bbdc4
#
_cell.length_a   1.000
_cell.length_b   1.000
_cell.length_c   1.000
_cell.angle_alpha   90.00
_cell.angle_beta   90.00
_cell.angle_gamma   90.00
#
_symmetry.space_group_name_H-M   'P 1'
#
loop_
_entity.id
_entity.type
_entity.pdbx_description
1 polymer ?
#
loop_
_entity_poly.entity_id
_entity_poly.type
_entity_poly.pdbx_seq_one_letter_code
_entity_poly.pdbx_strand_id
1 'polypeptide(L)'
;MDYKLIDLHCDTAYRMYKEKQPLRSNDLHIALDKVSGFKKYVQVAAIWSDNTRSDEEAYSDFWRILNNFKLEIEANRQSAVLCRSFDDLTQVPDGAAAFFLAVEDARLVSGNVERMHELYDAGVRIISLNWQGENALGGGYDTNSPLTHLGRTVAAEALDL
;
A
#
# COMPACT_ATOMS: atom_id res chain seq x y z
N MET A 1 26.77 -1.02 -3.43
CA MET A 1 26.91 -0.05 -2.33
C MET A 1 26.38 -0.67 -1.04
N ASP A 2 27.02 -0.40 0.10
CA ASP A 2 26.60 -0.98 1.40
C ASP A 2 25.46 -0.18 2.05
N TYR A 3 24.74 0.60 1.26
CA TYR A 3 23.64 1.44 1.73
C TYR A 3 22.35 0.65 1.91
N LYS A 4 21.62 1.01 2.97
CA LYS A 4 20.27 0.54 3.27
C LYS A 4 19.32 1.72 3.18
N LEU A 5 18.16 1.54 2.58
CA LEU A 5 17.14 2.57 2.45
C LEU A 5 15.77 1.99 2.82
N ILE A 6 15.02 2.75 3.60
CA ILE A 6 13.61 2.51 3.85
C ILE A 6 12.85 3.73 3.35
N ASP A 7 11.99 3.51 2.37
CA ASP A 7 11.07 4.51 1.83
C ASP A 7 9.66 4.17 2.31
N LEU A 8 9.04 5.10 3.02
CA LEU A 8 7.78 4.87 3.72
C LEU A 8 6.55 5.15 2.86
N HIS A 9 6.71 5.62 1.61
CA HIS A 9 5.56 5.86 0.74
C HIS A 9 5.94 5.90 -0.73
N CYS A 10 5.22 5.16 -1.55
CA CYS A 10 5.27 5.29 -3.00
C CYS A 10 3.99 4.75 -3.66
N ASP A 11 3.43 5.52 -4.62
CA ASP A 11 2.23 5.16 -5.41
C ASP A 11 2.53 4.21 -6.56
N THR A 12 3.71 3.63 -6.62
CA THR A 12 4.12 2.82 -7.77
C THR A 12 3.15 1.67 -8.03
N ALA A 13 2.60 1.01 -6.99
CA ALA A 13 1.63 -0.08 -7.17
C ALA A 13 0.37 0.40 -7.92
N TYR A 14 -0.18 1.54 -7.53
CA TYR A 14 -1.32 2.17 -8.20
C TYR A 14 -0.98 2.55 -9.65
N ARG A 15 0.14 3.25 -9.84
CA ARG A 15 0.54 3.75 -11.16
C ARG A 15 0.90 2.63 -12.13
N MET A 16 1.55 1.57 -11.68
CA MET A 16 1.82 0.38 -12.50
C MET A 16 0.52 -0.19 -13.09
N TYR A 17 -0.53 -0.32 -12.28
CA TYR A 17 -1.82 -0.79 -12.72
C TYR A 17 -2.46 0.15 -13.75
N LYS A 18 -2.48 1.46 -13.46
CA LYS A 18 -3.08 2.48 -14.33
C LYS A 18 -2.34 2.64 -15.66
N GLU A 19 -1.02 2.67 -15.62
CA GLU A 19 -0.16 2.94 -16.78
C GLU A 19 0.35 1.67 -17.46
N LYS A 20 -0.03 0.49 -16.93
CA LYS A 20 0.37 -0.85 -17.45
C LYS A 20 1.89 -1.00 -17.57
N GLN A 21 2.60 -0.54 -16.56
CA GLN A 21 4.05 -0.63 -16.50
C GLN A 21 4.50 -1.76 -15.56
N PRO A 22 5.58 -2.49 -15.89
CA PRO A 22 6.08 -3.58 -15.05
C PRO A 22 6.89 -3.05 -13.86
N LEU A 23 7.02 -3.87 -12.80
CA LEU A 23 7.83 -3.53 -11.63
C LEU A 23 9.34 -3.54 -11.94
N ARG A 24 9.80 -4.41 -12.84
CA ARG A 24 11.23 -4.61 -13.10
C ARG A 24 11.92 -3.36 -13.62
N SER A 25 11.34 -2.72 -14.62
CA SER A 25 11.86 -1.50 -15.26
C SER A 25 10.70 -0.67 -15.77
N ASN A 26 10.63 0.59 -15.38
CA ASN A 26 9.54 1.49 -15.73
C ASN A 26 9.97 2.95 -15.61
N ASP A 27 9.12 3.86 -16.08
CA ASP A 27 9.34 5.32 -15.99
C ASP A 27 8.73 5.95 -14.72
N LEU A 28 8.18 5.12 -13.81
CA LEU A 28 7.63 5.56 -12.53
C LEU A 28 8.74 5.87 -11.51
N HIS A 29 8.36 6.27 -10.29
CA HIS A 29 9.34 6.63 -9.26
C HIS A 29 10.18 5.42 -8.84
N ILE A 30 9.57 4.25 -8.65
CA ILE A 30 10.24 3.03 -8.22
C ILE A 30 10.16 1.94 -9.29
N ALA A 31 11.32 1.32 -9.54
CA ALA A 31 11.48 0.10 -10.32
C ALA A 31 12.63 -0.71 -9.72
N LEU A 32 12.67 -2.02 -9.91
CA LEU A 32 13.70 -2.88 -9.34
C LEU A 32 15.10 -2.53 -9.87
N ASP A 33 15.23 -2.16 -11.13
CA ASP A 33 16.49 -1.72 -11.72
C ASP A 33 17.02 -0.42 -11.10
N LYS A 34 16.13 0.50 -10.68
CA LYS A 34 16.49 1.77 -10.03
C LYS A 34 17.00 1.59 -8.60
N VAL A 35 16.55 0.54 -7.92
CA VAL A 35 16.88 0.28 -6.49
C VAL A 35 17.89 -0.87 -6.30
N SER A 36 18.32 -1.52 -7.37
CA SER A 36 19.26 -2.64 -7.34
C SER A 36 20.65 -2.32 -6.75
N GLY A 37 20.98 -1.03 -6.62
CA GLY A 37 22.23 -0.58 -6.01
C GLY A 37 22.26 -0.60 -4.48
N PHE A 38 21.12 -0.80 -3.82
CA PHE A 38 21.04 -0.87 -2.36
C PHE A 38 21.28 -2.29 -1.87
N LYS A 39 22.01 -2.43 -0.78
CA LYS A 39 22.18 -3.73 -0.10
C LYS A 39 20.85 -4.20 0.50
N LYS A 40 20.10 -3.29 1.11
CA LYS A 40 18.73 -3.50 1.59
C LYS A 40 17.88 -2.32 1.13
N TYR A 41 16.80 -2.62 0.47
CA TYR A 41 15.81 -1.64 0.08
C TYR A 41 14.44 -2.08 0.59
N VAL A 42 13.76 -1.20 1.32
CA VAL A 42 12.41 -1.44 1.84
C VAL A 42 11.50 -0.35 1.32
N GLN A 43 10.41 -0.72 0.69
CA GLN A 43 9.40 0.19 0.18
C GLN A 43 8.04 -0.09 0.78
N VAL A 44 7.40 0.93 1.31
CA VAL A 44 5.96 0.90 1.54
C VAL A 44 5.26 1.26 0.22
N ALA A 45 4.60 0.27 -0.37
CA ALA A 45 3.83 0.41 -1.60
C ALA A 45 2.39 0.78 -1.26
N ALA A 46 2.03 2.03 -1.53
CA ALA A 46 0.70 2.54 -1.28
C ALA A 46 -0.26 2.14 -2.42
N ILE A 47 -1.46 1.72 -2.03
CA ILE A 47 -2.61 1.60 -2.90
C ILE A 47 -3.56 2.73 -2.53
N TRP A 48 -3.56 3.77 -3.35
CA TRP A 48 -4.38 4.95 -3.15
C TRP A 48 -5.82 4.70 -3.58
N SER A 49 -6.75 5.15 -2.74
CA SER A 49 -8.18 5.18 -3.06
C SER A 49 -8.53 6.50 -3.74
N ASP A 50 -8.71 6.44 -5.05
CA ASP A 50 -9.08 7.61 -5.87
C ASP A 50 -10.38 8.25 -5.35
N ASN A 51 -10.30 9.50 -4.87
CA ASN A 51 -11.42 10.22 -4.26
C ASN A 51 -12.51 10.64 -5.25
N THR A 52 -12.30 10.44 -6.55
CA THR A 52 -13.34 10.59 -7.58
C THR A 52 -14.21 9.34 -7.74
N ARG A 53 -13.86 8.26 -7.04
CA ARG A 53 -14.56 6.98 -7.07
C ARG A 53 -15.49 6.83 -5.87
N SER A 54 -16.56 6.07 -6.01
CA SER A 54 -17.35 5.64 -4.85
C SER A 54 -16.56 4.67 -3.96
N ASP A 55 -16.99 4.50 -2.70
CA ASP A 55 -16.32 3.61 -1.75
C ASP A 55 -16.27 2.16 -2.24
N GLU A 56 -17.33 1.68 -2.90
CA GLU A 56 -17.40 0.34 -3.50
C GLU A 56 -16.48 0.19 -4.72
N GLU A 57 -16.38 1.23 -5.53
CA GLU A 57 -15.43 1.24 -6.64
C GLU A 57 -13.99 1.27 -6.13
N ALA A 58 -13.69 2.06 -5.09
CA ALA A 58 -12.38 2.11 -4.45
C ALA A 58 -12.00 0.73 -3.89
N TYR A 59 -12.94 0.02 -3.24
CA TYR A 59 -12.74 -1.35 -2.78
C TYR A 59 -12.44 -2.32 -3.93
N SER A 60 -13.21 -2.24 -5.01
CA SER A 60 -12.97 -3.08 -6.20
C SER A 60 -11.63 -2.77 -6.86
N ASP A 61 -11.27 -1.49 -6.96
CA ASP A 61 -10.00 -1.06 -7.55
C ASP A 61 -8.80 -1.49 -6.70
N PHE A 62 -8.93 -1.45 -5.36
CA PHE A 62 -7.90 -1.99 -4.45
C PHE A 62 -7.51 -3.43 -4.83
N TRP A 63 -8.49 -4.33 -4.99
CA TRP A 63 -8.22 -5.73 -5.31
C TRP A 63 -7.58 -5.90 -6.68
N ARG A 64 -7.98 -5.09 -7.68
CA ARG A 64 -7.37 -5.11 -9.02
C ARG A 64 -5.91 -4.66 -8.98
N ILE A 65 -5.63 -3.57 -8.27
CA ILE A 65 -4.27 -3.03 -8.11
C ILE A 65 -3.40 -4.02 -7.34
N LEU A 66 -3.89 -4.55 -6.23
CA LEU A 66 -3.19 -5.53 -5.42
C LEU A 66 -2.85 -6.80 -6.22
N ASN A 67 -3.82 -7.33 -6.97
CA ASN A 67 -3.59 -8.52 -7.79
C ASN A 67 -2.52 -8.27 -8.85
N ASN A 68 -2.56 -7.12 -9.53
CA ASN A 68 -1.52 -6.73 -10.47
C ASN A 68 -0.15 -6.64 -9.79
N PHE A 69 -0.08 -6.00 -8.63
CA PHE A 69 1.16 -5.87 -7.88
C PHE A 69 1.72 -7.22 -7.42
N LYS A 70 0.87 -8.12 -6.91
CA LYS A 70 1.28 -9.48 -6.52
C LYS A 70 1.81 -10.29 -7.71
N LEU A 71 1.22 -10.17 -8.89
CA LEU A 71 1.72 -10.82 -10.11
C LEU A 71 3.12 -10.31 -10.50
N GLU A 72 3.34 -9.00 -10.38
CA GLU A 72 4.65 -8.40 -10.64
C GLU A 72 5.72 -8.82 -9.62
N ILE A 73 5.36 -8.90 -8.32
CA ILE A 73 6.25 -9.47 -7.28
C ILE A 73 6.61 -10.91 -7.62
N GLU A 74 5.63 -11.76 -7.96
CA GLU A 74 5.88 -13.16 -8.29
C GLU A 74 6.74 -13.31 -9.53
N ALA A 75 6.49 -12.52 -10.58
CA ALA A 75 7.31 -12.51 -11.80
C ALA A 75 8.77 -12.12 -11.51
N ASN A 76 9.02 -11.38 -10.42
CA ASN A 76 10.33 -10.90 -10.00
C ASN A 76 10.78 -11.47 -8.65
N ARG A 77 10.30 -12.63 -8.22
CA ARG A 77 10.51 -13.23 -6.88
C ARG A 77 11.98 -13.38 -6.44
N GLN A 78 12.93 -13.33 -7.35
CA GLN A 78 14.37 -13.33 -7.03
C GLN A 78 14.89 -11.97 -6.58
N SER A 79 14.16 -10.88 -6.89
CA SER A 79 14.59 -9.49 -6.66
C SER A 79 13.55 -8.66 -5.89
N ALA A 80 12.36 -9.22 -5.63
CA ALA A 80 11.26 -8.55 -4.94
C ALA A 80 10.54 -9.51 -4.01
N VAL A 81 10.25 -9.08 -2.79
CA VAL A 81 9.56 -9.86 -1.76
C VAL A 81 8.47 -9.01 -1.13
N LEU A 82 7.25 -9.54 -1.06
CA LEU A 82 6.16 -8.92 -0.31
C LEU A 82 6.23 -9.39 1.15
N CYS A 83 6.46 -8.46 2.06
CA CYS A 83 6.60 -8.70 3.50
C CYS A 83 5.30 -8.35 4.23
N ARG A 84 4.99 -9.10 5.28
CA ARG A 84 3.85 -8.89 6.18
C ARG A 84 4.28 -8.69 7.63
N SER A 85 5.54 -8.99 7.93
CA SER A 85 6.10 -8.93 9.27
C SER A 85 7.58 -8.51 9.24
N PHE A 86 8.12 -8.22 10.41
CA PHE A 86 9.56 -8.01 10.56
C PHE A 86 10.35 -9.30 10.27
N ASP A 87 9.81 -10.45 10.62
CA ASP A 87 10.46 -11.73 10.34
C ASP A 87 10.59 -11.98 8.83
N ASP A 88 9.56 -11.66 8.03
CA ASP A 88 9.66 -11.71 6.57
C ASP A 88 10.80 -10.81 6.08
N LEU A 89 10.87 -9.58 6.60
CA LEU A 89 11.91 -8.61 6.22
C LEU A 89 13.32 -9.15 6.51
N THR A 90 13.52 -9.87 7.60
CA THR A 90 14.83 -10.45 7.96
C THR A 90 15.27 -11.54 6.99
N GLN A 91 14.34 -12.20 6.32
CA GLN A 91 14.58 -13.25 5.34
C GLN A 91 14.83 -12.73 3.91
N VAL A 92 14.59 -11.43 3.66
CA VAL A 92 14.83 -10.85 2.33
C VAL A 92 16.33 -10.88 2.02
N PRO A 93 16.75 -11.46 0.89
CA PRO A 93 18.16 -11.50 0.51
C PRO A 93 18.76 -10.10 0.28
N ASP A 94 20.07 -9.97 0.48
CA ASP A 94 20.78 -8.76 0.10
C ASP A 94 20.65 -8.50 -1.40
N GLY A 95 20.35 -7.26 -1.78
CA GLY A 95 20.11 -6.86 -3.16
C GLY A 95 18.69 -7.06 -3.66
N ALA A 96 17.82 -7.74 -2.91
CA ALA A 96 16.39 -7.78 -3.20
C ALA A 96 15.64 -6.64 -2.50
N ALA A 97 14.57 -6.19 -3.12
CA ALA A 97 13.67 -5.16 -2.58
C ALA A 97 12.56 -5.83 -1.76
N ALA A 98 12.36 -5.35 -0.52
CA ALA A 98 11.24 -5.72 0.34
C ALA A 98 10.09 -4.72 0.15
N PHE A 99 8.87 -5.20 0.05
CA PHE A 99 7.68 -4.36 -0.07
C PHE A 99 6.71 -4.64 1.07
N PHE A 100 6.21 -3.57 1.70
CA PHE A 100 5.06 -3.62 2.59
C PHE A 100 3.89 -2.92 1.92
N LEU A 101 2.67 -3.42 2.13
CA LEU A 101 1.47 -2.81 1.57
C LEU A 101 0.89 -1.77 2.50
N ALA A 102 0.51 -0.64 1.93
CA ALA A 102 -0.29 0.38 2.58
C ALA A 102 -1.58 0.66 1.79
N VAL A 103 -2.63 1.04 2.50
CA VAL A 103 -3.81 1.70 1.93
C VAL A 103 -3.70 3.18 2.22
N GLU A 104 -3.78 4.01 1.18
CA GLU A 104 -3.88 5.45 1.29
C GLU A 104 -5.30 5.89 1.02
N ASP A 105 -5.92 6.54 2.01
CA ASP A 105 -7.35 6.85 2.10
C ASP A 105 -8.24 5.59 2.25
N ALA A 106 -8.59 5.28 3.48
CA ALA A 106 -9.33 4.07 3.83
C ALA A 106 -10.84 4.14 3.54
N ARG A 107 -11.31 5.03 2.63
CA ARG A 107 -12.73 5.09 2.22
C ARG A 107 -13.30 3.73 1.81
N LEU A 108 -12.48 2.87 1.27
CA LEU A 108 -12.86 1.53 0.83
C LEU A 108 -13.41 0.61 1.96
N VAL A 109 -13.16 0.96 3.22
CA VAL A 109 -13.78 0.28 4.38
C VAL A 109 -15.03 1.01 4.90
N SER A 110 -15.40 2.16 4.31
CA SER A 110 -16.62 2.88 4.65
C SER A 110 -17.84 1.97 4.43
N GLY A 111 -18.68 1.86 5.42
CA GLY A 111 -19.87 0.99 5.34
C GLY A 111 -19.64 -0.50 5.66
N ASN A 112 -18.41 -1.00 5.71
CA ASN A 112 -18.13 -2.38 6.12
C ASN A 112 -16.77 -2.51 6.80
N VAL A 113 -16.74 -2.45 8.14
CA VAL A 113 -15.50 -2.56 8.94
C VAL A 113 -14.83 -3.93 8.80
N GLU A 114 -15.59 -5.00 8.51
CA GLU A 114 -15.03 -6.34 8.26
C GLU A 114 -13.99 -6.36 7.13
N ARG A 115 -14.06 -5.38 6.20
CA ARG A 115 -13.04 -5.21 5.18
C ARG A 115 -11.64 -4.96 5.76
N MET A 116 -11.52 -4.47 7.00
CA MET A 116 -10.23 -4.34 7.68
C MET A 116 -9.51 -5.69 7.80
N HIS A 117 -10.24 -6.74 8.19
CA HIS A 117 -9.68 -8.10 8.27
C HIS A 117 -9.27 -8.62 6.89
N GLU A 118 -10.08 -8.37 5.86
CA GLU A 118 -9.74 -8.76 4.49
C GLU A 118 -8.45 -8.07 4.00
N LEU A 119 -8.29 -6.77 4.30
CA LEU A 119 -7.07 -6.02 3.96
C LEU A 119 -5.85 -6.56 4.71
N TYR A 120 -6.01 -6.85 6.02
CA TYR A 120 -4.95 -7.41 6.84
C TYR A 120 -4.53 -8.80 6.34
N ASP A 121 -5.47 -9.68 6.03
CA ASP A 121 -5.24 -11.01 5.46
C ASP A 121 -4.58 -10.92 4.06
N ALA A 122 -4.95 -9.91 3.29
CA ALA A 122 -4.32 -9.63 1.99
C ALA A 122 -2.85 -9.17 2.11
N GLY A 123 -2.41 -8.74 3.30
CA GLY A 123 -1.05 -8.33 3.61
C GLY A 123 -0.85 -6.84 3.86
N VAL A 124 -1.91 -6.04 3.92
CA VAL A 124 -1.83 -4.62 4.32
C VAL A 124 -1.36 -4.53 5.78
N ARG A 125 -0.44 -3.60 6.06
CA ARG A 125 0.11 -3.36 7.41
C ARG A 125 0.11 -1.89 7.79
N ILE A 126 -0.18 -1.02 6.84
CA ILE A 126 -0.25 0.43 7.05
C ILE A 126 -1.53 0.93 6.41
N ILE A 127 -2.23 1.81 7.10
CA ILE A 127 -3.45 2.42 6.60
C ILE A 127 -3.51 3.89 7.02
N SER A 128 -3.82 4.79 6.09
CA SER A 128 -4.23 6.15 6.41
C SER A 128 -5.74 6.27 6.26
N LEU A 129 -6.39 6.91 7.24
CA LEU A 129 -7.85 6.99 7.26
C LEU A 129 -8.39 7.91 6.16
N ASN A 130 -7.65 8.98 5.90
CA ASN A 130 -8.00 9.99 4.91
C ASN A 130 -6.76 10.47 4.18
N TRP A 131 -6.98 11.01 2.99
CA TRP A 131 -5.97 11.75 2.23
C TRP A 131 -6.44 13.20 2.03
N GLN A 132 -7.30 13.46 1.07
CA GLN A 132 -7.82 14.78 0.71
C GLN A 132 -9.35 14.80 0.78
N GLY A 133 -9.91 15.95 1.16
CA GLY A 133 -11.35 16.11 1.32
C GLY A 133 -11.88 15.35 2.52
N GLU A 134 -13.17 15.07 2.50
CA GLU A 134 -13.84 14.29 3.53
C GLU A 134 -14.23 12.91 2.99
N ASN A 135 -14.14 11.89 3.82
CA ASN A 135 -14.75 10.60 3.61
C ASN A 135 -15.59 10.21 4.84
N ALA A 136 -16.21 9.04 4.86
CA ALA A 136 -17.04 8.60 5.98
C ALA A 136 -16.27 8.44 7.31
N LEU A 137 -14.93 8.41 7.28
CA LEU A 137 -14.08 8.23 8.46
C LEU A 137 -13.66 9.57 9.10
N GLY A 138 -13.65 10.66 8.34
CA GLY A 138 -13.27 11.99 8.84
C GLY A 138 -12.81 12.93 7.73
N GLY A 139 -12.06 13.97 8.10
CA GLY A 139 -11.48 14.94 7.20
C GLY A 139 -10.04 14.61 6.82
N GLY A 140 -9.64 14.98 5.60
CA GLY A 140 -8.29 14.91 5.09
C GLY A 140 -7.44 16.13 5.46
N TYR A 141 -6.24 16.20 4.91
CA TYR A 141 -5.23 17.23 5.24
C TYR A 141 -5.68 18.66 4.90
N ASP A 142 -6.64 18.83 4.02
CA ASP A 142 -7.17 20.12 3.55
C ASP A 142 -8.50 20.49 4.21
N THR A 143 -8.95 19.77 5.24
CA THR A 143 -10.18 20.01 5.98
C THR A 143 -9.90 20.17 7.47
N ASN A 144 -10.90 20.69 8.22
CA ASN A 144 -10.86 20.77 9.67
C ASN A 144 -11.80 19.77 10.36
N SER A 145 -12.35 18.83 9.60
CA SER A 145 -13.31 17.85 10.13
C SER A 145 -12.61 16.80 10.98
N PRO A 146 -13.10 16.54 12.20
CA PRO A 146 -12.52 15.50 13.05
C PRO A 146 -12.87 14.10 12.55
N LEU A 147 -12.26 13.08 13.14
CA LEU A 147 -12.68 11.70 12.95
C LEU A 147 -14.14 11.50 13.34
N THR A 148 -14.89 10.84 12.49
CA THR A 148 -16.27 10.42 12.77
C THR A 148 -16.30 9.29 13.81
N HIS A 149 -17.50 8.85 14.21
CA HIS A 149 -17.61 7.64 15.02
C HIS A 149 -17.06 6.42 14.27
N LEU A 150 -17.39 6.27 12.99
CA LEU A 150 -16.88 5.20 12.13
C LEU A 150 -15.34 5.26 12.00
N GLY A 151 -14.77 6.45 11.81
CA GLY A 151 -13.31 6.63 11.75
C GLY A 151 -12.61 6.18 13.03
N ARG A 152 -13.19 6.45 14.22
CA ARG A 152 -12.65 5.93 15.49
C ARG A 152 -12.78 4.42 15.59
N THR A 153 -13.90 3.83 15.13
CA THR A 153 -14.07 2.38 15.09
C THR A 153 -13.02 1.72 14.19
N VAL A 154 -12.81 2.22 12.99
CA VAL A 154 -11.79 1.71 12.06
C VAL A 154 -10.38 1.85 12.64
N ALA A 155 -10.08 2.97 13.31
CA ALA A 155 -8.78 3.16 13.95
C ALA A 155 -8.57 2.18 15.12
N ALA A 156 -9.60 1.87 15.91
CA ALA A 156 -9.53 0.88 16.98
C ALA A 156 -9.31 -0.53 16.40
N GLU A 157 -10.09 -0.91 15.39
CA GLU A 157 -9.94 -2.20 14.71
C GLU A 157 -8.52 -2.40 14.13
N ALA A 158 -7.93 -1.34 13.56
CA ALA A 158 -6.57 -1.38 13.03
C ALA A 158 -5.50 -1.62 14.11
N LEU A 159 -5.79 -1.31 15.39
CA LEU A 159 -4.88 -1.54 16.52
C LEU A 159 -5.01 -2.97 17.09
N ASP A 160 -6.15 -3.61 16.86
CA ASP A 160 -6.44 -4.96 17.35
C ASP A 160 -5.95 -6.06 16.37
N LEU A 161 -5.63 -5.68 15.11
CA LEU A 161 -5.07 -6.53 14.05
C LEU A 161 -3.53 -6.55 14.07
#